data_eb4cfd94aae04178c88bd1f194d8f363
#
_entry.id   eb4cfd94aae04178c88bd1f194d8f363
#
_cell.length_a   1.000
_cell.length_b   1.000
_cell.length_c   1.000
_cell.angle_alpha   90.00
_cell.angle_beta   90.00
_cell.angle_gamma   90.00
#
_symmetry.space_group_name_H-M   'P 1'
#
loop_
_entity.id
_entity.type
_entity.pdbx_description
1 polymer ?
#
loop_
_entity_poly.entity_id
_entity_poly.type
_entity_poly.pdbx_seq_one_letter_code
_entity_poly.pdbx_strand_id
1 'polypeptide(L)'
;MINETHETYQYLKPKSDSFSKSDLVIPSKEPIDIILDLNHLNGINNSLLGIILDLNKDQISKGFSLVVVKSDITGFSKRDYLIVVPTLGEAKDYIQMEKIQRDLGF
;
A
#
# COMPACT_ATOMS: atom_id res chain seq x y z
N MET A 1 9.69 -12.16 1.47
CA MET A 1 8.79 -11.08 0.99
C MET A 1 8.92 -10.95 -0.51
N ILE A 2 7.80 -10.82 -1.21
CA ILE A 2 7.83 -10.45 -2.62
C ILE A 2 7.91 -8.93 -2.70
N ASN A 3 8.86 -8.42 -3.47
CA ASN A 3 9.09 -6.99 -3.61
C ASN A 3 9.45 -6.75 -5.09
N GLU A 4 8.48 -6.22 -5.86
CA GLU A 4 8.60 -6.08 -7.31
C GLU A 4 8.44 -4.62 -7.71
N THR A 5 9.37 -4.13 -8.51
CA THR A 5 9.28 -2.78 -9.07
C THR A 5 8.60 -2.85 -10.44
N HIS A 6 7.48 -2.14 -10.55
CA HIS A 6 6.76 -1.97 -11.82
C HIS A 6 6.94 -0.53 -12.31
N GLU A 7 6.46 -0.24 -13.50
CA GLU A 7 6.65 1.07 -14.12
C GLU A 7 6.05 2.20 -13.28
N THR A 8 4.87 1.99 -12.70
CA THR A 8 4.13 3.03 -12.00
C THR A 8 3.93 2.77 -10.52
N TYR A 9 4.35 1.61 -10.00
CA TYR A 9 4.16 1.27 -8.58
C TYR A 9 5.17 0.23 -8.12
N GLN A 10 5.34 0.16 -6.80
CA GLN A 10 6.08 -0.89 -6.12
C GLN A 10 5.08 -1.87 -5.52
N TYR A 11 5.24 -3.17 -5.82
CA TYR A 11 4.39 -4.23 -5.30
C TYR A 11 5.08 -4.94 -4.15
N LEU A 12 4.44 -4.93 -2.97
CA LEU A 12 4.97 -5.57 -1.76
C LEU A 12 3.97 -6.63 -1.27
N LYS A 13 4.46 -7.84 -1.05
CA LYS A 13 3.66 -8.94 -0.49
C LYS A 13 4.47 -9.62 0.60
N PRO A 14 4.24 -9.31 1.89
CA PRO A 14 4.94 -9.95 2.99
C PRO A 14 4.52 -11.41 3.14
N LYS A 15 5.43 -12.27 3.63
CA LYS A 15 5.14 -13.69 3.83
C LYS A 15 4.17 -13.93 4.97
N SER A 16 4.22 -13.09 6.00
CA SER A 16 3.37 -13.23 7.19
C SER A 16 3.10 -11.85 7.78
N ASP A 17 2.30 -11.82 8.85
CA ASP A 17 2.02 -10.59 9.60
C ASP A 17 3.19 -10.16 10.52
N SER A 18 4.25 -10.97 10.58
CA SER A 18 5.44 -10.68 11.41
C SER A 18 6.53 -10.03 10.57
N PHE A 19 6.33 -8.77 10.21
CA PHE A 19 7.36 -8.00 9.53
C PHE A 19 7.46 -6.61 10.15
N SER A 20 8.63 -5.97 9.98
CA SER A 20 8.88 -4.62 10.49
C SER A 20 8.85 -3.60 9.36
N LYS A 21 8.82 -2.33 9.72
CA LYS A 21 8.89 -1.25 8.74
C LYS A 21 10.16 -1.33 7.88
N SER A 22 11.27 -1.78 8.47
CA SER A 22 12.53 -1.94 7.74
C SER A 22 12.47 -3.03 6.67
N ASP A 23 11.56 -4.01 6.81
CA ASP A 23 11.36 -5.04 5.79
C ASP A 23 10.65 -4.50 4.55
N LEU A 24 9.99 -3.36 4.66
CA LEU A 24 9.28 -2.71 3.57
C LEU A 24 10.17 -1.71 2.83
N VAL A 25 11.42 -2.11 2.58
CA VAL A 25 12.38 -1.26 1.88
C VAL A 25 11.95 -1.11 0.42
N ILE A 26 11.86 0.15 -0.03
CA ILE A 26 11.53 0.48 -1.40
C ILE A 26 12.86 0.81 -2.11
N PRO A 27 13.27 0.00 -3.10
CA PRO A 27 14.57 0.20 -3.74
C PRO A 27 14.65 1.44 -4.62
N SER A 28 13.53 2.04 -4.96
CA SER A 28 13.51 3.25 -5.79
C SER A 28 14.01 4.46 -5.00
N LYS A 29 14.90 5.25 -5.61
CA LYS A 29 15.35 6.52 -5.05
C LYS A 29 14.29 7.60 -5.17
N GLU A 30 13.39 7.47 -6.15
CA GLU A 30 12.30 8.39 -6.38
C GLU A 30 11.05 7.91 -5.64
N PRO A 31 10.22 8.83 -5.10
CA PRO A 31 8.92 8.43 -4.56
C PRO A 31 8.08 7.72 -5.62
N ILE A 32 7.36 6.70 -5.20
CA ILE A 32 6.55 5.85 -6.10
C ILE A 32 5.32 5.39 -5.35
N ASP A 33 4.22 5.16 -6.05
CA ASP A 33 3.03 4.56 -5.45
C ASP A 33 3.32 3.12 -5.01
N ILE A 34 2.67 2.68 -3.94
CA ILE A 34 2.89 1.36 -3.36
C ILE A 34 1.58 0.59 -3.34
N ILE A 35 1.63 -0.67 -3.78
CA ILE A 35 0.57 -1.66 -3.55
C ILE A 35 1.09 -2.64 -2.51
N LEU A 36 0.39 -2.72 -1.38
CA LEU A 36 0.71 -3.65 -0.29
C LEU A 36 -0.32 -4.76 -0.28
N ASP A 37 0.07 -5.96 -0.72
CA ASP A 37 -0.84 -7.10 -0.85
C ASP A 37 -0.83 -7.93 0.42
N LEU A 38 -1.96 -7.88 1.15
CA LEU A 38 -2.15 -8.61 2.41
C LEU A 38 -3.25 -9.65 2.31
N ASN A 39 -3.70 -9.96 1.09
CA ASN A 39 -4.87 -10.82 0.88
C ASN A 39 -4.68 -12.24 1.40
N HIS A 40 -3.43 -12.71 1.48
CA HIS A 40 -3.09 -14.04 1.97
C HIS A 40 -3.01 -14.13 3.50
N LEU A 41 -3.08 -13.01 4.20
CA LEU A 41 -3.03 -12.99 5.67
C LEU A 41 -4.43 -13.20 6.24
N ASN A 42 -4.51 -13.94 7.35
CA ASN A 42 -5.79 -14.26 8.00
C ASN A 42 -6.37 -13.10 8.78
N GLY A 43 -5.58 -12.08 9.06
CA GLY A 43 -6.04 -10.91 9.81
C GLY A 43 -4.93 -9.87 9.90
N ILE A 44 -5.27 -8.76 10.53
CA ILE A 44 -4.34 -7.65 10.74
C ILE A 44 -4.26 -7.38 12.24
N ASN A 45 -3.08 -7.56 12.83
CA ASN A 45 -2.86 -7.22 14.23
C ASN A 45 -2.55 -5.73 14.37
N ASN A 46 -2.57 -5.25 15.62
CA ASN A 46 -2.36 -3.82 15.90
C ASN A 46 -0.96 -3.34 15.50
N SER A 47 0.05 -4.17 15.66
CA SER A 47 1.42 -3.83 15.27
C SER A 47 1.53 -3.62 13.77
N LEU A 48 0.96 -4.54 13.00
CA LEU A 48 0.94 -4.44 11.54
C LEU A 48 0.15 -3.23 11.08
N LEU A 49 -1.01 -2.99 11.69
CA LEU A 49 -1.83 -1.81 11.36
C LEU A 49 -1.04 -0.52 11.60
N GLY A 50 -0.30 -0.43 12.71
CA GLY A 50 0.55 0.73 12.99
C GLY A 50 1.60 0.98 11.91
N ILE A 51 2.25 -0.09 11.45
CA ILE A 51 3.23 -0.01 10.36
C ILE A 51 2.58 0.49 9.07
N ILE A 52 1.41 -0.04 8.74
CA ILE A 52 0.66 0.36 7.54
C ILE A 52 0.28 1.84 7.60
N LEU A 53 -0.21 2.31 8.74
CA LEU A 53 -0.61 3.71 8.91
C LEU A 53 0.59 4.65 8.81
N ASP A 54 1.75 4.28 9.38
CA ASP A 54 2.97 5.06 9.25
C ASP A 54 3.42 5.15 7.79
N LEU A 55 3.39 4.03 7.07
CA LEU A 55 3.76 4.01 5.66
C LEU A 55 2.80 4.86 4.83
N ASN A 56 1.52 4.81 5.15
CA ASN A 56 0.50 5.63 4.47
C ASN A 56 0.76 7.12 4.67
N LYS A 57 1.08 7.54 5.89
CA LYS A 57 1.44 8.92 6.20
C LYS A 57 2.66 9.38 5.39
N ASP A 58 3.70 8.55 5.34
CA ASP A 58 4.89 8.86 4.56
C ASP A 58 4.56 9.05 3.08
N GLN A 59 3.74 8.17 2.52
CA GLN A 59 3.35 8.26 1.11
C GLN A 59 2.55 9.53 0.83
N ILE A 60 1.57 9.85 1.68
CA ILE A 60 0.76 11.06 1.53
C ILE A 60 1.65 12.30 1.59
N SER A 61 2.60 12.34 2.51
CA SER A 61 3.51 13.48 2.66
C SER A 61 4.38 13.71 1.43
N LYS A 62 4.65 12.65 0.66
CA LYS A 62 5.43 12.71 -0.58
C LYS A 62 4.57 12.96 -1.82
N GLY A 63 3.24 13.02 -1.66
CA GLY A 63 2.31 13.18 -2.78
C GLY A 63 2.03 11.89 -3.55
N PHE A 64 2.25 10.74 -2.93
CA PHE A 64 2.03 9.42 -3.53
C PHE A 64 1.03 8.61 -2.72
N SER A 65 0.62 7.45 -3.23
CA SER A 65 -0.42 6.64 -2.64
C SER A 65 0.12 5.32 -2.11
N LEU A 66 -0.52 4.83 -1.04
CA LEU A 66 -0.41 3.46 -0.58
C LEU A 66 -1.79 2.82 -0.75
N VAL A 67 -1.85 1.71 -1.47
CA VAL A 67 -3.09 0.95 -1.64
C VAL A 67 -2.89 -0.43 -1.04
N VAL A 68 -3.74 -0.80 -0.09
CA VAL A 68 -3.72 -2.11 0.56
C VAL A 68 -4.71 -3.02 -0.16
N VAL A 69 -4.26 -4.23 -0.50
CA VAL A 69 -5.12 -5.25 -1.11
C VAL A 69 -5.51 -6.24 -0.04
N LYS A 70 -6.80 -6.27 0.31
CA LYS A 70 -7.35 -7.24 1.25
C LYS A 70 -8.85 -7.35 1.05
N SER A 71 -9.33 -8.57 0.74
CA SER A 71 -10.75 -8.82 0.50
C SER A 71 -11.59 -8.75 1.77
N ASP A 72 -11.00 -9.11 2.92
CA ASP A 72 -11.64 -8.97 4.23
C ASP A 72 -11.12 -7.71 4.91
N ILE A 73 -11.95 -6.68 4.98
CA ILE A 73 -11.58 -5.37 5.51
C ILE A 73 -11.92 -5.19 6.99
N THR A 74 -12.37 -6.24 7.69
CA THR A 74 -12.81 -6.12 9.10
C THR A 74 -11.73 -5.64 10.04
N GLY A 75 -10.44 -5.84 9.72
CA GLY A 75 -9.32 -5.33 10.51
C GLY A 75 -9.00 -3.86 10.29
N PHE A 76 -9.65 -3.22 9.31
CA PHE A 76 -9.37 -1.84 8.95
C PHE A 76 -10.56 -0.94 9.28
N SER A 77 -10.35 0.11 10.03
CA SER A 77 -11.34 1.16 10.18
C SER A 77 -11.12 2.20 9.07
N LYS A 78 -12.13 3.04 8.82
CA LYS A 78 -12.02 4.12 7.84
C LYS A 78 -11.18 5.29 8.37
N ARG A 79 -10.10 4.98 9.07
CA ARG A 79 -9.22 5.98 9.66
C ARG A 79 -8.11 6.36 8.69
N ASP A 80 -7.62 7.58 8.84
CA ASP A 80 -6.36 8.04 8.26
C ASP A 80 -6.30 7.93 6.75
N TYR A 81 -7.47 7.95 6.09
CA TYR A 81 -7.58 7.92 4.63
C TYR A 81 -6.89 6.72 3.99
N LEU A 82 -6.79 5.60 4.74
CA LEU A 82 -6.20 4.38 4.22
C LEU A 82 -7.07 3.80 3.11
N ILE A 83 -6.46 3.53 1.96
CA ILE A 83 -7.15 2.95 0.80
C ILE A 83 -7.00 1.43 0.86
N VAL A 84 -8.12 0.73 0.98
CA VAL A 84 -8.15 -0.74 0.99
C VAL A 84 -9.10 -1.21 -0.10
N VAL A 85 -8.61 -2.07 -0.98
CA VAL A 85 -9.38 -2.65 -2.08
C VAL A 85 -9.29 -4.17 -2.03
N PRO A 86 -10.31 -4.89 -2.53
CA PRO A 86 -10.35 -6.35 -2.39
C PRO A 86 -9.46 -7.11 -3.37
N THR A 87 -9.06 -6.51 -4.49
CA THR A 87 -8.29 -7.21 -5.52
C THR A 87 -7.10 -6.39 -6.01
N LEU A 88 -6.11 -7.09 -6.55
CA LEU A 88 -4.95 -6.44 -7.17
C LEU A 88 -5.34 -5.60 -8.39
N GLY A 89 -6.33 -6.08 -9.18
CA GLY A 89 -6.81 -5.32 -10.34
C GLY A 89 -7.36 -3.96 -9.95
N GLU A 90 -8.15 -3.90 -8.88
CA GLU A 90 -8.69 -2.64 -8.37
C GLU A 90 -7.59 -1.73 -7.81
N ALA A 91 -6.55 -2.31 -7.20
CA ALA A 91 -5.40 -1.53 -6.73
C ALA A 91 -4.66 -0.87 -7.88
N LYS A 92 -4.43 -1.60 -8.96
CA LYS A 92 -3.79 -1.07 -10.17
C LYS A 92 -4.62 0.05 -10.80
N ASP A 93 -5.93 -0.13 -10.87
CA ASP A 93 -6.85 0.88 -11.41
C ASP A 93 -6.82 2.15 -10.56
N TYR A 94 -6.79 2.01 -9.24
CA TYR A 94 -6.71 3.14 -8.33
C TYR A 94 -5.41 3.92 -8.55
N ILE A 95 -4.27 3.23 -8.62
CA ILE A 95 -2.97 3.85 -8.85
C ILE A 95 -2.96 4.62 -10.18
N GLN A 96 -3.51 4.02 -11.22
CA GLN A 96 -3.57 4.67 -12.54
C GLN A 96 -4.42 5.94 -12.50
N MET A 97 -5.56 5.90 -11.82
CA MET A 97 -6.44 7.06 -11.66
C MET A 97 -5.73 8.19 -10.91
N GLU A 98 -5.05 7.86 -9.81
CA GLU A 98 -4.30 8.83 -9.03
C GLU A 98 -3.18 9.48 -9.85
N LYS A 99 -2.48 8.67 -10.65
CA LYS A 99 -1.41 9.17 -11.52
C LYS A 99 -1.97 10.15 -12.54
N ILE A 100 -3.10 9.84 -13.15
CA ILE A 100 -3.75 10.73 -14.12
C ILE A 100 -4.14 12.05 -13.46
N GLN A 101 -4.71 12.02 -12.27
CA GLN A 101 -5.09 13.22 -11.53
C GLN A 101 -3.87 14.08 -11.19
N ARG A 102 -2.78 13.47 -10.75
CA ARG A 102 -1.53 14.20 -10.49
C ARG A 102 -0.96 14.85 -11.74
N ASP A 103 -0.97 14.13 -12.87
CA ASP A 103 -0.47 14.65 -14.14
C ASP A 103 -1.32 15.82 -14.64
N LEU A 104 -2.61 15.87 -14.28
CA LEU A 104 -3.52 16.96 -14.61
C LEU A 104 -3.49 18.11 -13.58
N GLY A 105 -2.70 17.98 -12.52
CA GLY A 105 -2.54 19.03 -11.52
C GLY A 105 -3.65 19.11 -10.47
N PHE A 106 -4.39 18.03 -10.29
CA PHE A 106 -5.44 17.97 -9.25
C PHE A 106 -4.92 17.56 -7.88
#